data_eb389db1684f252372f1f1eecff9bd40
#
_entry.id   eb389db1684f252372f1f1eecff9bd40
#
_cell.length_a   1.000
_cell.length_b   1.000
_cell.length_c   1.000
_cell.angle_alpha   90.00
_cell.angle_beta   90.00
_cell.angle_gamma   90.00
#
_symmetry.space_group_name_H-M   'P 1'
#
loop_
_entity.id
_entity.type
_entity.pdbx_description
1 polymer ?
#
loop_
_entity_poly.entity_id
_entity_poly.type
_entity_poly.pdbx_seq_one_letter_code
_entity_poly.pdbx_strand_id
1 'polypeptide(L)'
;HDNAKQMIEFMKKEYELQEVLKETVVKTKSLMQELQEHSEQLQERYENIKGNYRMPEEEESQFVFLLNEIQIVSNELVYLVGKVDEHQSANSVLLRELSSLNQQLDEIKEQLAVFDGEIESLYAGEKECRQRALHLLKTFNHLKGMYHQVNFPVKNEETEEMIKRANFAIQLLFETIGRLPINIAEIDKQLALAQESIQELSNRVEIEVQQSKLAERLMVYGHRYIGREGMYVVDLTIAEDQFRQGNYETVIEKMRELLKEIEG
;
A
#
# COMPACT_ATOMS: atom_id res chain seq x y z
N HIS A 1 50.01 13.15 -55.64
CA HIS A 1 49.93 14.00 -54.46
C HIS A 1 48.56 13.86 -53.72
N ASP A 2 47.43 13.68 -54.42
CA ASP A 2 46.09 13.56 -53.81
C ASP A 2 45.86 12.21 -53.11
N ASN A 3 46.31 11.10 -53.70
CA ASN A 3 46.17 9.78 -53.09
C ASN A 3 46.97 9.64 -51.77
N ALA A 4 48.12 10.29 -51.66
CA ALA A 4 48.92 10.27 -50.42
C ALA A 4 48.25 11.10 -49.31
N LYS A 5 47.62 12.23 -49.65
CA LYS A 5 46.87 13.02 -48.67
C LYS A 5 45.63 12.30 -48.19
N GLN A 6 44.86 11.69 -49.10
CA GLN A 6 43.69 10.88 -48.77
C GLN A 6 44.04 9.66 -47.87
N MET A 7 45.18 9.03 -48.14
CA MET A 7 45.66 7.90 -47.32
C MET A 7 46.12 8.34 -45.94
N ILE A 8 46.76 9.49 -45.79
CA ILE A 8 47.14 10.06 -44.50
C ILE A 8 45.90 10.48 -43.69
N GLU A 9 44.89 11.03 -44.33
CA GLU A 9 43.64 11.43 -43.72
C GLU A 9 42.83 10.19 -43.25
N PHE A 10 42.80 9.14 -44.04
CA PHE A 10 42.23 7.83 -43.67
C PHE A 10 42.95 7.20 -42.45
N MET A 11 44.31 7.19 -42.49
CA MET A 11 45.11 6.67 -41.39
C MET A 11 44.90 7.45 -40.06
N LYS A 12 44.75 8.78 -40.16
CA LYS A 12 44.45 9.61 -38.98
C LYS A 12 43.08 9.29 -38.41
N LYS A 13 42.05 9.12 -39.23
CA LYS A 13 40.71 8.75 -38.81
C LYS A 13 40.70 7.35 -38.17
N GLU A 14 41.40 6.39 -38.74
CA GLU A 14 41.50 5.05 -38.18
C GLU A 14 42.23 5.07 -36.80
N TYR A 15 43.26 5.88 -36.67
CA TYR A 15 43.96 6.05 -35.38
C TYR A 15 43.05 6.69 -34.30
N GLU A 16 42.33 7.74 -34.65
CA GLU A 16 41.36 8.39 -33.77
C GLU A 16 40.26 7.41 -33.36
N LEU A 17 39.72 6.62 -34.30
CA LEU A 17 38.73 5.58 -34.03
C LEU A 17 39.27 4.48 -33.08
N GLN A 18 40.53 4.11 -33.22
CA GLN A 18 41.17 3.11 -32.37
C GLN A 18 41.32 3.59 -30.92
N GLU A 19 41.67 4.90 -30.70
CA GLU A 19 41.74 5.46 -29.34
C GLU A 19 40.34 5.52 -28.70
N VAL A 20 39.34 6.00 -29.44
CA VAL A 20 37.94 5.99 -28.98
C VAL A 20 37.45 4.59 -28.67
N LEU A 21 37.83 3.60 -29.49
CA LEU A 21 37.46 2.20 -29.25
C LEU A 21 38.05 1.66 -27.95
N LYS A 22 39.35 1.95 -27.67
CA LYS A 22 39.97 1.53 -26.40
C LYS A 22 39.29 2.16 -25.19
N GLU A 23 39.02 3.47 -25.25
CA GLU A 23 38.30 4.16 -24.17
C GLU A 23 36.91 3.59 -23.95
N THR A 24 36.19 3.29 -25.04
CA THR A 24 34.85 2.70 -25.00
C THR A 24 34.87 1.31 -24.37
N VAL A 25 35.85 0.47 -24.75
CA VAL A 25 36.04 -0.86 -24.15
C VAL A 25 36.26 -0.78 -22.65
N VAL A 26 37.14 0.14 -22.18
CA VAL A 26 37.42 0.34 -20.76
C VAL A 26 36.16 0.76 -20.01
N LYS A 27 35.42 1.71 -20.57
CA LYS A 27 34.17 2.20 -19.99
C LYS A 27 33.10 1.12 -19.94
N THR A 28 32.94 0.33 -21.01
CA THR A 28 31.97 -0.77 -21.05
C THR A 28 32.30 -1.87 -20.04
N LYS A 29 33.61 -2.21 -19.91
CA LYS A 29 34.06 -3.17 -18.88
C LYS A 29 33.75 -2.69 -17.46
N SER A 30 34.00 -1.39 -17.18
CA SER A 30 33.70 -0.82 -15.86
C SER A 30 32.19 -0.85 -15.58
N LEU A 31 31.35 -0.48 -16.55
CA LEU A 31 29.89 -0.53 -16.41
C LEU A 31 29.38 -1.96 -16.21
N MET A 32 29.95 -2.93 -16.93
CA MET A 32 29.59 -4.34 -16.76
C MET A 32 29.95 -4.86 -15.39
N GLN A 33 31.14 -4.50 -14.87
CA GLN A 33 31.56 -4.87 -13.52
C GLN A 33 30.62 -4.29 -12.46
N GLU A 34 30.30 -2.99 -12.56
CA GLU A 34 29.35 -2.34 -11.65
C GLU A 34 28.00 -3.04 -11.64
N LEU A 35 27.51 -3.44 -12.83
CA LEU A 35 26.25 -4.15 -12.97
C LEU A 35 26.28 -5.54 -12.34
N GLN A 36 27.37 -6.29 -12.54
CA GLN A 36 27.55 -7.60 -11.93
C GLN A 36 27.58 -7.48 -10.40
N GLU A 37 28.37 -6.57 -9.84
CA GLU A 37 28.43 -6.34 -8.40
C GLU A 37 27.07 -5.95 -7.82
N HIS A 38 26.33 -5.05 -8.52
CA HIS A 38 25.00 -4.64 -8.09
C HIS A 38 24.01 -5.82 -8.16
N SER A 39 24.02 -6.61 -9.22
CA SER A 39 23.13 -7.77 -9.37
C SER A 39 23.40 -8.85 -8.31
N GLU A 40 24.66 -9.11 -7.96
CA GLU A 40 25.02 -10.03 -6.88
C GLU A 40 24.53 -9.56 -5.51
N GLN A 41 24.74 -8.28 -5.20
CA GLN A 41 24.22 -7.67 -3.95
C GLN A 41 22.70 -7.75 -3.88
N LEU A 42 22.02 -7.47 -4.99
CA LEU A 42 20.58 -7.50 -5.07
C LEU A 42 20.03 -8.92 -4.94
N GLN A 43 20.72 -9.90 -5.55
CA GLN A 43 20.38 -11.31 -5.41
C GLN A 43 20.54 -11.79 -3.95
N GLU A 44 21.62 -11.40 -3.28
CA GLU A 44 21.81 -11.72 -1.86
C GLU A 44 20.73 -11.10 -0.98
N ARG A 45 20.39 -9.84 -1.21
CA ARG A 45 19.26 -9.17 -0.51
C ARG A 45 17.93 -9.90 -0.74
N TYR A 46 17.64 -10.26 -1.97
CA TYR A 46 16.42 -10.98 -2.32
C TYR A 46 16.35 -12.36 -1.62
N GLU A 47 17.41 -13.16 -1.67
CA GLU A 47 17.45 -14.45 -0.96
C GLU A 47 17.25 -14.29 0.56
N ASN A 48 17.80 -13.24 1.17
CA ASN A 48 17.62 -12.95 2.59
C ASN A 48 16.18 -12.60 2.97
N ILE A 49 15.42 -11.96 2.07
CA ILE A 49 14.02 -11.57 2.34
C ILE A 49 12.98 -12.59 1.90
N LYS A 50 13.31 -13.47 0.97
CA LYS A 50 12.43 -14.46 0.34
C LYS A 50 11.64 -15.34 1.34
N GLY A 51 12.24 -15.64 2.51
CA GLY A 51 11.55 -16.37 3.58
C GLY A 51 10.56 -15.53 4.39
N ASN A 52 10.71 -14.22 4.38
CA ASN A 52 9.94 -13.28 5.20
C ASN A 52 8.86 -12.54 4.41
N TYR A 53 9.07 -12.33 3.10
CA TYR A 53 8.14 -11.59 2.24
C TYR A 53 7.82 -12.39 0.99
N ARG A 54 6.58 -12.31 0.56
CA ARG A 54 6.13 -12.82 -0.72
C ARG A 54 6.20 -11.72 -1.77
N MET A 55 7.11 -11.90 -2.72
CA MET A 55 7.17 -11.06 -3.90
C MET A 55 6.14 -11.56 -4.93
N PRO A 56 5.48 -10.66 -5.69
CA PRO A 56 4.62 -11.08 -6.79
C PRO A 56 5.41 -11.91 -7.83
N GLU A 57 4.76 -12.91 -8.43
CA GLU A 57 5.42 -13.84 -9.36
C GLU A 57 5.97 -13.15 -10.63
N GLU A 58 5.36 -12.04 -11.02
CA GLU A 58 5.77 -11.27 -12.19
C GLU A 58 7.13 -10.59 -11.96
N GLU A 59 7.30 -9.93 -10.82
CA GLU A 59 8.55 -9.27 -10.43
C GLU A 59 9.68 -10.28 -10.19
N GLU A 60 9.36 -11.41 -9.55
CA GLU A 60 10.33 -12.49 -9.36
C GLU A 60 10.81 -13.06 -10.70
N SER A 61 9.90 -13.29 -11.65
CA SER A 61 10.21 -13.79 -12.98
C SER A 61 11.04 -12.79 -13.79
N GLN A 62 10.74 -11.50 -13.68
CA GLN A 62 11.53 -10.44 -14.32
C GLN A 62 12.95 -10.38 -13.78
N PHE A 63 13.13 -10.51 -12.47
CA PHE A 63 14.48 -10.52 -11.88
C PHE A 63 15.32 -11.71 -12.34
N VAL A 64 14.74 -12.91 -12.41
CA VAL A 64 15.43 -14.08 -12.96
C VAL A 64 15.82 -13.87 -14.43
N PHE A 65 14.93 -13.26 -15.21
CA PHE A 65 15.23 -12.91 -16.60
C PHE A 65 16.39 -11.91 -16.71
N LEU A 66 16.41 -10.87 -15.87
CA LEU A 66 17.49 -9.89 -15.83
C LEU A 66 18.86 -10.51 -15.50
N LEU A 67 18.90 -11.43 -14.52
CA LEU A 67 20.14 -12.15 -14.19
C LEU A 67 20.68 -12.96 -15.38
N ASN A 68 19.78 -13.56 -16.16
CA ASN A 68 20.17 -14.27 -17.39
C ASN A 68 20.65 -13.31 -18.48
N GLU A 69 20.01 -12.15 -18.65
CA GLU A 69 20.45 -11.14 -19.61
C GLU A 69 21.84 -10.59 -19.25
N ILE A 70 22.12 -10.31 -17.98
CA ILE A 70 23.47 -9.91 -17.52
C ILE A 70 24.51 -10.93 -17.94
N GLN A 71 24.23 -12.21 -17.79
CA GLN A 71 25.16 -13.27 -18.20
C GLN A 71 25.37 -13.30 -19.73
N ILE A 72 24.31 -13.11 -20.51
CA ILE A 72 24.38 -13.05 -21.99
C ILE A 72 25.22 -11.87 -22.43
N VAL A 73 24.94 -10.68 -21.91
CA VAL A 73 25.65 -9.44 -22.25
C VAL A 73 27.13 -9.50 -21.80
N SER A 74 27.40 -10.13 -20.65
CA SER A 74 28.78 -10.38 -20.20
C SER A 74 29.57 -11.24 -21.20
N ASN A 75 28.96 -12.32 -21.71
CA ASN A 75 29.57 -13.18 -22.70
C ASN A 75 29.79 -12.43 -24.02
N GLU A 76 28.84 -11.61 -24.44
CA GLU A 76 28.95 -10.78 -25.64
C GLU A 76 30.07 -9.76 -25.53
N LEU A 77 30.22 -9.11 -24.36
CA LEU A 77 31.34 -8.20 -24.10
C LEU A 77 32.70 -8.91 -24.23
N VAL A 78 32.84 -10.10 -23.63
CA VAL A 78 34.08 -10.90 -23.76
C VAL A 78 34.39 -11.22 -25.22
N TYR A 79 33.38 -11.56 -25.99
CA TYR A 79 33.52 -11.86 -27.44
C TYR A 79 33.96 -10.61 -28.23
N LEU A 80 33.33 -9.46 -27.98
CA LEU A 80 33.66 -8.15 -28.61
C LEU A 80 35.09 -7.71 -28.25
N VAL A 81 35.48 -7.84 -27.00
CA VAL A 81 36.85 -7.54 -26.56
C VAL A 81 37.87 -8.40 -27.29
N GLY A 82 37.60 -9.71 -27.44
CA GLY A 82 38.47 -10.62 -28.22
C GLY A 82 38.62 -10.14 -29.66
N LYS A 83 37.54 -9.72 -30.33
CA LYS A 83 37.60 -9.14 -31.68
C LYS A 83 38.45 -7.86 -31.78
N VAL A 84 38.37 -7.00 -30.75
CA VAL A 84 39.20 -5.76 -30.66
C VAL A 84 40.65 -6.13 -30.53
N ASP A 85 41.00 -7.06 -29.67
CA ASP A 85 42.40 -7.45 -29.43
C ASP A 85 43.02 -8.18 -30.66
N GLU A 86 42.25 -8.98 -31.38
CA GLU A 86 42.67 -9.70 -32.57
C GLU A 86 42.56 -8.91 -33.88
N HIS A 87 42.07 -7.65 -33.87
CA HIS A 87 41.87 -6.78 -35.03
C HIS A 87 41.01 -7.41 -36.13
N GLN A 88 40.01 -8.24 -35.73
CA GLN A 88 39.22 -9.07 -36.68
C GLN A 88 38.15 -8.25 -37.45
N SER A 89 37.85 -7.02 -37.07
CA SER A 89 36.80 -6.21 -37.66
C SER A 89 37.20 -4.72 -37.75
N ALA A 90 36.51 -3.98 -38.61
CA ALA A 90 36.73 -2.55 -38.73
C ALA A 90 36.34 -1.83 -37.41
N ASN A 91 37.14 -0.84 -36.99
CA ASN A 91 36.95 -0.11 -35.74
C ASN A 91 35.55 0.54 -35.65
N SER A 92 35.01 1.02 -36.77
CA SER A 92 33.65 1.62 -36.83
C SER A 92 32.53 0.63 -36.57
N VAL A 93 32.69 -0.67 -36.92
CA VAL A 93 31.73 -1.73 -36.69
C VAL A 93 31.76 -2.11 -35.19
N LEU A 94 32.96 -2.30 -34.64
CA LEU A 94 33.14 -2.63 -33.23
C LEU A 94 32.62 -1.53 -32.31
N LEU A 95 32.82 -0.24 -32.68
CA LEU A 95 32.23 0.88 -31.92
C LEU A 95 30.70 0.86 -31.90
N ARG A 96 30.07 0.48 -33.04
CA ARG A 96 28.61 0.38 -33.13
C ARG A 96 28.11 -0.77 -32.26
N GLU A 97 28.76 -1.94 -32.31
CA GLU A 97 28.40 -3.11 -31.49
C GLU A 97 28.57 -2.79 -30.00
N LEU A 98 29.67 -2.13 -29.59
CA LEU A 98 29.87 -1.69 -28.20
C LEU A 98 28.88 -0.61 -27.76
N SER A 99 28.49 0.29 -28.66
CA SER A 99 27.47 1.31 -28.37
C SER A 99 26.10 0.66 -28.13
N SER A 100 25.72 -0.33 -28.94
CA SER A 100 24.50 -1.13 -28.73
C SER A 100 24.53 -1.89 -27.40
N LEU A 101 25.68 -2.47 -27.07
CA LEU A 101 25.88 -3.18 -25.80
C LEU A 101 25.76 -2.23 -24.60
N ASN A 102 26.35 -1.03 -24.69
CA ASN A 102 26.21 0.00 -23.64
C ASN A 102 24.76 0.39 -23.43
N GLN A 103 23.97 0.53 -24.49
CA GLN A 103 22.54 0.81 -24.37
C GLN A 103 21.81 -0.32 -23.65
N GLN A 104 22.10 -1.56 -23.96
CA GLN A 104 21.51 -2.72 -23.26
C GLN A 104 21.93 -2.75 -21.78
N LEU A 105 23.19 -2.43 -21.46
CA LEU A 105 23.66 -2.32 -20.08
C LEU A 105 22.94 -1.23 -19.29
N ASP A 106 22.69 -0.07 -19.93
CA ASP A 106 21.93 1.02 -19.32
C ASP A 106 20.47 0.60 -19.06
N GLU A 107 19.82 -0.09 -20.01
CA GLU A 107 18.46 -0.62 -19.85
C GLU A 107 18.38 -1.64 -18.70
N ILE A 108 19.34 -2.57 -18.62
CA ILE A 108 19.45 -3.55 -17.51
C ILE A 108 19.66 -2.83 -16.18
N LYS A 109 20.50 -1.79 -16.14
CA LYS A 109 20.75 -1.00 -14.94
C LYS A 109 19.47 -0.33 -14.42
N GLU A 110 18.68 0.24 -15.31
CA GLU A 110 17.38 0.83 -14.95
C GLU A 110 16.42 -0.22 -14.39
N GLN A 111 16.34 -1.40 -15.02
CA GLN A 111 15.47 -2.48 -14.55
C GLN A 111 15.91 -3.07 -13.20
N LEU A 112 17.23 -3.19 -12.95
CA LEU A 112 17.74 -3.57 -11.63
C LEU A 112 17.38 -2.55 -10.55
N ALA A 113 17.43 -1.25 -10.88
CA ALA A 113 17.03 -0.20 -9.96
C ALA A 113 15.52 -0.25 -9.63
N VAL A 114 14.68 -0.61 -10.61
CA VAL A 114 13.25 -0.86 -10.37
C VAL A 114 13.06 -2.02 -9.40
N PHE A 115 13.74 -3.14 -9.62
CA PHE A 115 13.63 -4.30 -8.72
C PHE A 115 14.14 -4.01 -7.30
N ASP A 116 15.22 -3.23 -7.16
CA ASP A 116 15.68 -2.75 -5.85
C ASP A 116 14.61 -1.90 -5.15
N GLY A 117 13.95 -1.03 -5.90
CA GLY A 117 12.79 -0.26 -5.42
C GLY A 117 11.61 -1.15 -4.97
N GLU A 118 11.34 -2.27 -5.66
CA GLU A 118 10.31 -3.23 -5.25
C GLU A 118 10.66 -3.90 -3.91
N ILE A 119 11.92 -4.28 -3.69
CA ILE A 119 12.38 -4.79 -2.39
C ILE A 119 12.15 -3.75 -1.27
N GLU A 120 12.52 -2.49 -1.50
CA GLU A 120 12.29 -1.42 -0.52
C GLU A 120 10.79 -1.18 -0.28
N SER A 121 9.96 -1.32 -1.31
CA SER A 121 8.51 -1.15 -1.20
C SER A 121 7.86 -2.22 -0.31
N LEU A 122 8.40 -3.43 -0.25
CA LEU A 122 7.91 -4.47 0.67
C LEU A 122 8.06 -4.05 2.13
N TYR A 123 9.20 -3.49 2.51
CA TYR A 123 9.42 -3.00 3.89
C TYR A 123 8.54 -1.80 4.22
N ALA A 124 8.45 -0.85 3.29
CA ALA A 124 7.60 0.33 3.46
C ALA A 124 6.12 -0.06 3.54
N GLY A 125 5.68 -0.98 2.68
CA GLY A 125 4.32 -1.50 2.65
C GLY A 125 3.94 -2.22 3.94
N GLU A 126 4.81 -3.08 4.49
CA GLU A 126 4.57 -3.72 5.79
C GLU A 126 4.38 -2.68 6.89
N LYS A 127 5.26 -1.70 6.96
CA LYS A 127 5.18 -0.63 7.97
C LYS A 127 3.88 0.15 7.87
N GLU A 128 3.48 0.50 6.66
CA GLU A 128 2.22 1.20 6.40
C GLU A 128 1.01 0.35 6.80
N CYS A 129 0.97 -0.92 6.38
CA CYS A 129 -0.09 -1.85 6.74
C CYS A 129 -0.24 -1.99 8.25
N ARG A 130 0.86 -2.12 8.99
CA ARG A 130 0.84 -2.19 10.46
C ARG A 130 0.31 -0.90 11.10
N GLN A 131 0.68 0.26 10.58
CA GLN A 131 0.18 1.54 11.07
C GLN A 131 -1.33 1.69 10.84
N ARG A 132 -1.80 1.33 9.64
CA ARG A 132 -3.23 1.34 9.30
C ARG A 132 -4.03 0.38 10.17
N ALA A 133 -3.52 -0.84 10.39
CA ALA A 133 -4.16 -1.83 11.27
C ALA A 133 -4.28 -1.34 12.71
N LEU A 134 -3.24 -0.71 13.26
CA LEU A 134 -3.27 -0.12 14.61
C LEU A 134 -4.26 1.06 14.69
N HIS A 135 -4.38 1.85 13.64
CA HIS A 135 -5.38 2.92 13.58
C HIS A 135 -6.81 2.36 13.60
N LEU A 136 -7.09 1.33 12.80
CA LEU A 136 -8.38 0.65 12.79
C LEU A 136 -8.72 0.04 14.16
N LEU A 137 -7.76 -0.60 14.83
CA LEU A 137 -7.96 -1.13 16.17
C LEU A 137 -8.31 -0.05 17.19
N LYS A 138 -7.63 1.12 17.12
CA LYS A 138 -7.95 2.26 18.00
C LYS A 138 -9.35 2.79 17.75
N THR A 139 -9.74 2.94 16.49
CA THR A 139 -11.07 3.39 16.09
C THR A 139 -12.15 2.42 16.59
N PHE A 140 -11.95 1.12 16.37
CA PHE A 140 -12.87 0.09 16.87
C PHE A 140 -13.04 0.15 18.39
N ASN A 141 -11.93 0.21 19.14
CA ASN A 141 -11.98 0.29 20.60
C ASN A 141 -12.69 1.55 21.09
N HIS A 142 -12.51 2.67 20.39
CA HIS A 142 -13.23 3.91 20.68
C HIS A 142 -14.75 3.76 20.49
N LEU A 143 -15.17 3.21 19.32
CA LEU A 143 -16.59 2.98 19.02
C LEU A 143 -17.22 2.02 20.01
N LYS A 144 -16.56 0.91 20.33
CA LYS A 144 -17.00 -0.05 21.34
C LYS A 144 -17.13 0.62 22.70
N GLY A 145 -16.16 1.46 23.08
CA GLY A 145 -16.20 2.24 24.31
C GLY A 145 -17.38 3.21 24.34
N MET A 146 -17.62 3.96 23.27
CA MET A 146 -18.78 4.86 23.16
C MET A 146 -20.10 4.13 23.33
N TYR A 147 -20.27 2.98 22.67
CA TYR A 147 -21.49 2.17 22.77
C TYR A 147 -21.71 1.64 24.19
N HIS A 148 -20.67 1.09 24.82
CA HIS A 148 -20.80 0.52 26.18
C HIS A 148 -20.90 1.56 27.30
N GLN A 149 -20.51 2.81 27.06
CA GLN A 149 -20.70 3.91 28.05
C GLN A 149 -22.13 4.40 28.15
N VAL A 150 -22.94 4.13 27.14
CA VAL A 150 -24.37 4.50 27.15
C VAL A 150 -25.16 3.38 27.83
N ASN A 151 -25.96 3.75 28.84
CA ASN A 151 -26.89 2.82 29.49
C ASN A 151 -28.14 2.64 28.63
N PHE A 152 -28.02 1.85 27.57
CA PHE A 152 -29.18 1.48 26.79
C PHE A 152 -30.11 0.58 27.61
N PRO A 153 -31.42 0.90 27.69
CA PRO A 153 -32.41 0.04 28.35
C PRO A 153 -32.49 -1.37 27.72
N VAL A 154 -32.37 -1.40 26.38
CA VAL A 154 -32.27 -2.61 25.57
C VAL A 154 -31.09 -2.44 24.61
N LYS A 155 -30.19 -3.40 24.60
CA LYS A 155 -29.10 -3.42 23.61
C LYS A 155 -29.64 -3.87 22.27
N ASN A 156 -29.21 -3.18 21.22
CA ASN A 156 -29.58 -3.53 19.87
C ASN A 156 -28.78 -4.75 19.41
N GLU A 157 -29.46 -5.87 19.12
CA GLU A 157 -28.83 -7.12 18.70
C GLU A 157 -28.03 -6.95 17.40
N GLU A 158 -28.52 -6.11 16.46
CA GLU A 158 -27.85 -5.84 15.21
C GLU A 158 -26.51 -5.12 15.46
N THR A 159 -26.50 -4.11 16.33
CA THR A 159 -25.28 -3.38 16.69
C THR A 159 -24.27 -4.25 17.43
N GLU A 160 -24.73 -5.13 18.35
CA GLU A 160 -23.87 -6.12 19.01
C GLU A 160 -23.26 -7.11 17.99
N GLU A 161 -24.02 -7.52 16.97
CA GLU A 161 -23.53 -8.39 15.92
C GLU A 161 -22.51 -7.67 15.00
N MET A 162 -22.72 -6.38 14.72
CA MET A 162 -21.75 -5.57 13.99
C MET A 162 -20.44 -5.40 14.76
N ILE A 163 -20.50 -5.22 16.08
CA ILE A 163 -19.32 -5.18 16.95
C ILE A 163 -18.54 -6.51 16.88
N LYS A 164 -19.24 -7.67 16.89
CA LYS A 164 -18.58 -8.97 16.74
C LYS A 164 -17.93 -9.15 15.39
N ARG A 165 -18.60 -8.74 14.30
CA ARG A 165 -18.07 -8.81 12.94
C ARG A 165 -16.82 -7.93 12.77
N ALA A 166 -16.87 -6.68 13.25
CA ALA A 166 -15.73 -5.78 13.21
C ALA A 166 -14.55 -6.32 14.05
N ASN A 167 -14.81 -6.88 15.21
CA ASN A 167 -13.78 -7.53 16.04
C ASN A 167 -13.13 -8.71 15.31
N PHE A 168 -13.92 -9.56 14.67
CA PHE A 168 -13.41 -10.69 13.89
C PHE A 168 -12.56 -10.23 12.71
N ALA A 169 -13.00 -9.20 11.97
CA ALA A 169 -12.23 -8.65 10.86
C ALA A 169 -10.87 -8.10 11.32
N ILE A 170 -10.82 -7.42 12.47
CA ILE A 170 -9.56 -6.94 13.07
C ILE A 170 -8.67 -8.11 13.48
N GLN A 171 -9.21 -9.14 14.12
CA GLN A 171 -8.43 -10.32 14.52
C GLN A 171 -7.81 -11.01 13.30
N LEU A 172 -8.60 -11.22 12.24
CA LEU A 172 -8.12 -11.81 10.99
C LEU A 172 -7.04 -10.97 10.32
N LEU A 173 -7.18 -9.65 10.36
CA LEU A 173 -6.17 -8.71 9.86
C LEU A 173 -4.83 -8.89 10.60
N PHE A 174 -4.84 -8.89 11.94
CA PHE A 174 -3.62 -9.08 12.72
C PHE A 174 -3.00 -10.48 12.58
N GLU A 175 -3.83 -11.50 12.44
CA GLU A 175 -3.36 -12.84 12.10
C GLU A 175 -2.68 -12.88 10.72
N THR A 176 -3.24 -12.19 9.73
CA THR A 176 -2.67 -12.10 8.38
C THR A 176 -1.34 -11.35 8.39
N ILE A 177 -1.23 -10.24 9.14
CA ILE A 177 0.02 -9.48 9.32
C ILE A 177 1.10 -10.33 10.02
N GLY A 178 0.72 -11.25 10.88
CA GLY A 178 1.65 -12.14 11.60
C GLY A 178 2.08 -13.39 10.84
N ARG A 179 1.50 -13.69 9.68
CA ARG A 179 1.86 -14.87 8.88
C ARG A 179 3.10 -14.62 8.02
N LEU A 180 3.97 -15.62 7.98
CA LEU A 180 5.13 -15.60 7.08
C LEU A 180 4.93 -16.62 5.94
N PRO A 181 5.38 -16.31 4.74
CA PRO A 181 5.91 -15.01 4.32
C PRO A 181 4.82 -13.92 4.26
N ILE A 182 5.20 -12.68 4.59
CA ILE A 182 4.31 -11.53 4.57
C ILE A 182 3.85 -11.27 3.14
N ASN A 183 2.54 -11.24 2.94
CA ASN A 183 1.89 -10.94 1.66
C ASN A 183 1.15 -9.60 1.76
N ILE A 184 1.75 -8.53 1.25
CA ILE A 184 1.20 -7.17 1.33
C ILE A 184 -0.18 -7.09 0.66
N ALA A 185 -0.36 -7.70 -0.51
CA ALA A 185 -1.64 -7.68 -1.22
C ALA A 185 -2.78 -8.35 -0.42
N GLU A 186 -2.48 -9.44 0.30
CA GLU A 186 -3.45 -10.10 1.16
C GLU A 186 -3.78 -9.26 2.40
N ILE A 187 -2.77 -8.62 2.99
CA ILE A 187 -2.96 -7.70 4.12
C ILE A 187 -3.82 -6.51 3.70
N ASP A 188 -3.56 -5.90 2.53
CA ASP A 188 -4.36 -4.79 2.01
C ASP A 188 -5.83 -5.17 1.80
N LYS A 189 -6.08 -6.39 1.33
CA LYS A 189 -7.44 -6.92 1.21
C LYS A 189 -8.13 -7.03 2.58
N GLN A 190 -7.44 -7.54 3.59
CA GLN A 190 -7.98 -7.64 4.95
C GLN A 190 -8.15 -6.26 5.60
N LEU A 191 -7.25 -5.31 5.33
CA LEU A 191 -7.39 -3.91 5.75
C LEU A 191 -8.67 -3.28 5.18
N ALA A 192 -8.96 -3.49 3.90
CA ALA A 192 -10.17 -2.97 3.27
C ALA A 192 -11.44 -3.55 3.91
N LEU A 193 -11.49 -4.87 4.15
CA LEU A 193 -12.62 -5.53 4.80
C LEU A 193 -12.83 -5.04 6.25
N ALA A 194 -11.75 -4.90 7.01
CA ALA A 194 -11.82 -4.37 8.38
C ALA A 194 -12.28 -2.90 8.39
N GLN A 195 -11.79 -2.10 7.46
CA GLN A 195 -12.19 -0.69 7.32
C GLN A 195 -13.68 -0.55 6.99
N GLU A 196 -14.20 -1.35 6.07
CA GLU A 196 -15.62 -1.38 5.73
C GLU A 196 -16.48 -1.74 6.96
N SER A 197 -16.14 -2.83 7.66
CA SER A 197 -16.86 -3.27 8.86
C SER A 197 -16.85 -2.22 9.98
N ILE A 198 -15.74 -1.50 10.16
CA ILE A 198 -15.62 -0.44 11.16
C ILE A 198 -16.41 0.79 10.73
N GLN A 199 -16.44 1.13 9.44
CA GLN A 199 -17.21 2.28 8.94
C GLN A 199 -18.72 2.05 9.11
N GLU A 200 -19.21 0.85 8.81
CA GLU A 200 -20.60 0.49 9.06
C GLU A 200 -20.95 0.59 10.55
N LEU A 201 -20.08 0.04 11.42
CA LEU A 201 -20.23 0.12 12.86
C LEU A 201 -20.21 1.57 13.35
N SER A 202 -19.32 2.43 12.83
CA SER A 202 -19.24 3.84 13.19
C SER A 202 -20.55 4.56 12.92
N ASN A 203 -21.07 4.42 11.71
CA ASN A 203 -22.33 5.03 11.31
C ASN A 203 -23.48 4.60 12.23
N ARG A 204 -23.54 3.32 12.58
CA ARG A 204 -24.60 2.79 13.43
C ARG A 204 -24.49 3.26 14.88
N VAL A 205 -23.31 3.12 15.47
CA VAL A 205 -23.07 3.49 16.87
C VAL A 205 -23.28 5.00 17.10
N GLU A 206 -22.77 5.84 16.19
CA GLU A 206 -22.94 7.29 16.32
C GLU A 206 -24.40 7.70 16.29
N ILE A 207 -25.19 7.16 15.36
CA ILE A 207 -26.64 7.43 15.29
C ILE A 207 -27.33 6.96 16.56
N GLU A 208 -27.12 5.73 16.99
CA GLU A 208 -27.80 5.12 18.13
C GLU A 208 -27.47 5.85 19.45
N VAL A 209 -26.19 6.17 19.66
CA VAL A 209 -25.74 6.97 20.82
C VAL A 209 -26.34 8.35 20.84
N GLN A 210 -26.35 9.05 19.68
CA GLN A 210 -26.92 10.40 19.57
C GLN A 210 -28.43 10.38 19.79
N GLN A 211 -29.15 9.45 19.20
CA GLN A 211 -30.61 9.31 19.37
C GLN A 211 -30.97 9.00 20.82
N SER A 212 -30.28 8.05 21.45
CA SER A 212 -30.53 7.72 22.88
C SER A 212 -30.31 8.92 23.79
N LYS A 213 -29.17 9.64 23.63
CA LYS A 213 -28.88 10.85 24.44
C LYS A 213 -29.87 11.97 24.19
N LEU A 214 -30.31 12.16 22.95
CA LEU A 214 -31.30 13.19 22.61
C LEU A 214 -32.67 12.85 23.20
N ALA A 215 -33.11 11.59 23.05
CA ALA A 215 -34.36 11.11 23.64
C ALA A 215 -34.37 11.29 25.17
N GLU A 216 -33.30 10.91 25.86
CA GLU A 216 -33.15 11.10 27.30
C GLU A 216 -33.24 12.57 27.69
N ARG A 217 -32.52 13.46 27.00
CA ARG A 217 -32.56 14.90 27.28
C ARG A 217 -33.94 15.51 27.07
N LEU A 218 -34.65 15.12 26.01
CA LEU A 218 -35.99 15.59 25.74
C LEU A 218 -36.99 15.13 26.80
N MET A 219 -36.90 13.87 27.27
CA MET A 219 -37.72 13.37 28.35
C MET A 219 -37.44 14.11 29.66
N VAL A 220 -36.16 14.29 30.05
CA VAL A 220 -35.79 15.06 31.26
C VAL A 220 -36.29 16.48 31.18
N TYR A 221 -36.24 17.11 30.01
CA TYR A 221 -36.79 18.44 29.80
C TYR A 221 -38.33 18.47 29.94
N GLY A 222 -39.03 17.50 29.32
CA GLY A 222 -40.48 17.37 29.42
C GLY A 222 -40.99 17.17 30.84
N HIS A 223 -40.28 16.41 31.68
CA HIS A 223 -40.62 16.20 33.09
C HIS A 223 -40.72 17.50 33.93
N ARG A 224 -40.07 18.57 33.50
CA ARG A 224 -40.19 19.89 34.20
C ARG A 224 -41.58 20.51 34.09
N TYR A 225 -42.38 20.04 33.12
CA TYR A 225 -43.73 20.55 32.88
C TYR A 225 -44.84 19.70 33.52
N ILE A 226 -44.53 18.49 34.03
CA ILE A 226 -45.50 17.54 34.66
C ILE A 226 -46.24 18.22 35.84
N GLY A 227 -45.57 19.09 36.60
CA GLY A 227 -46.16 19.76 37.76
C GLY A 227 -47.11 20.90 37.42
N ARG A 228 -47.26 21.28 36.14
CA ARG A 228 -48.08 22.43 35.74
C ARG A 228 -49.48 22.04 35.22
N GLU A 229 -49.59 20.92 34.52
CA GLU A 229 -50.86 20.40 34.00
C GLU A 229 -50.80 18.88 33.89
N GLY A 230 -51.67 18.15 34.58
CA GLY A 230 -51.70 16.64 34.57
C GLY A 230 -52.01 16.02 33.21
N MET A 231 -52.30 16.85 32.19
CA MET A 231 -52.67 16.42 30.84
C MET A 231 -51.51 15.75 30.08
N TYR A 232 -50.26 16.11 30.39
CA TYR A 232 -49.08 15.57 29.68
C TYR A 232 -48.47 14.31 30.30
N VAL A 233 -49.00 13.83 31.45
CA VAL A 233 -48.47 12.62 32.13
C VAL A 233 -48.62 11.38 31.28
N VAL A 234 -49.69 11.24 30.50
CA VAL A 234 -49.93 10.07 29.64
C VAL A 234 -48.90 10.05 28.51
N ASP A 235 -48.65 11.17 27.85
CA ASP A 235 -47.72 11.26 26.72
C ASP A 235 -46.28 11.02 27.16
N LEU A 236 -45.90 11.54 28.33
CA LEU A 236 -44.59 11.25 28.94
C LEU A 236 -44.41 9.79 29.31
N THR A 237 -45.46 9.16 29.87
CA THR A 237 -45.45 7.71 30.20
C THR A 237 -45.27 6.85 28.93
N ILE A 238 -45.95 7.22 27.83
CA ILE A 238 -45.80 6.53 26.57
C ILE A 238 -44.36 6.72 26.01
N ALA A 239 -43.82 7.94 26.10
CA ALA A 239 -42.44 8.19 25.67
C ALA A 239 -41.41 7.38 26.51
N GLU A 240 -41.60 7.27 27.82
CA GLU A 240 -40.76 6.44 28.68
C GLU A 240 -40.84 4.96 28.33
N ASP A 241 -42.02 4.43 28.03
CA ASP A 241 -42.18 3.05 27.60
C ASP A 241 -41.50 2.79 26.26
N GLN A 242 -41.60 3.71 25.31
CA GLN A 242 -40.87 3.62 24.04
C GLN A 242 -39.36 3.69 24.24
N PHE A 243 -38.88 4.55 25.13
CA PHE A 243 -37.47 4.64 25.48
C PHE A 243 -36.94 3.33 26.08
N ARG A 244 -37.70 2.72 27.02
CA ARG A 244 -37.36 1.42 27.60
C ARG A 244 -37.33 0.30 26.58
N GLN A 245 -38.06 0.41 25.48
CA GLN A 245 -38.05 -0.51 24.34
C GLN A 245 -36.93 -0.24 23.34
N GLY A 246 -36.18 0.85 23.50
CA GLY A 246 -35.11 1.26 22.58
C GLY A 246 -35.59 2.01 21.32
N ASN A 247 -36.85 2.45 21.29
CA ASN A 247 -37.46 3.16 20.16
C ASN A 247 -37.16 4.67 20.23
N TYR A 248 -35.89 5.06 20.22
CA TYR A 248 -35.44 6.44 20.47
C TYR A 248 -35.97 7.46 19.46
N GLU A 249 -36.09 7.09 18.18
CA GLU A 249 -36.61 7.96 17.14
C GLU A 249 -38.09 8.32 17.42
N THR A 250 -38.90 7.34 17.78
CA THR A 250 -40.30 7.55 18.17
C THR A 250 -40.41 8.45 19.41
N VAL A 251 -39.50 8.29 20.39
CA VAL A 251 -39.43 9.15 21.58
C VAL A 251 -39.13 10.59 21.17
N ILE A 252 -38.13 10.79 20.31
CA ILE A 252 -37.70 12.11 19.86
C ILE A 252 -38.85 12.83 19.14
N GLU A 253 -39.56 12.12 18.23
CA GLU A 253 -40.70 12.67 17.49
C GLU A 253 -41.85 13.08 18.45
N LYS A 254 -42.29 12.17 19.32
CA LYS A 254 -43.33 12.44 20.30
C LYS A 254 -42.97 13.58 21.24
N MET A 255 -41.74 13.58 21.75
CA MET A 255 -41.30 14.65 22.66
C MET A 255 -41.20 16.01 21.96
N ARG A 256 -40.82 16.07 20.71
CA ARG A 256 -40.83 17.30 19.92
C ARG A 256 -42.24 17.86 19.70
N GLU A 257 -43.21 16.98 19.39
CA GLU A 257 -44.61 17.38 19.26
C GLU A 257 -45.17 17.93 20.59
N LEU A 258 -44.98 17.16 21.66
CA LEU A 258 -45.41 17.53 22.99
C LEU A 258 -44.84 18.90 23.43
N LEU A 259 -43.54 19.11 23.25
CA LEU A 259 -42.89 20.35 23.63
C LEU A 259 -43.36 21.56 22.80
N LYS A 260 -43.69 21.34 21.52
CA LYS A 260 -44.32 22.39 20.70
C LYS A 260 -45.69 22.81 21.21
N GLU A 261 -46.49 21.84 21.67
CA GLU A 261 -47.83 22.13 22.26
C GLU A 261 -47.70 22.84 23.61
N ILE A 262 -46.68 22.56 24.40
CA ILE A 262 -46.44 23.20 25.71
C ILE A 262 -45.92 24.63 25.57
N GLU A 263 -45.04 24.87 24.60
CA GLU A 263 -44.36 26.16 24.41
C GLU A 263 -45.17 27.13 23.53
N GLY A 264 -46.22 26.65 22.84
CA GLY A 264 -47.21 27.42 22.08
C GLY A 264 -46.69 28.14 20.92
#